data_923c86e429ca33adc39c16f40a2ff62b
#
_entry.id   923c86e429ca33adc39c16f40a2ff62b
#
_cell.length_a   1.000
_cell.length_b   1.000
_cell.length_c   1.000
_cell.angle_alpha   90.00
_cell.angle_beta   90.00
_cell.angle_gamma   90.00
#
_symmetry.space_group_name_H-M   'P 1'
#
loop_
_entity.id
_entity.type
_entity.pdbx_description
1 polymer ?
#
loop_
_entity_poly.entity_id
_entity_poly.type
_entity_poly.pdbx_seq_one_letter_code
_entity_poly.pdbx_strand_id
1 'polypeptide(L)' 'MTIRVNNIVLSLDDDISILKKKVSKKLKISIDEIKNFKIIKESLDARNKDNIRLTYAVELEHKNEEKDRKSVV' A
#
# COMPACT_ATOMS: atom_id res chain seq x y z
N MET A 1 -11.10 8.47 6.34
CA MET A 1 -10.34 7.64 7.26
C MET A 1 -8.98 7.34 6.69
N THR A 2 -7.94 7.58 7.46
CA THR A 2 -6.58 7.38 6.99
C THR A 2 -6.06 6.03 7.46
N ILE A 3 -5.47 5.30 6.53
CA ILE A 3 -4.93 3.97 6.80
C ILE A 3 -3.44 4.00 6.54
N ARG A 4 -2.67 3.46 7.47
CA ARG A 4 -1.23 3.36 7.31
C ARG A 4 -0.85 1.90 7.19
N VAL A 5 -0.03 1.59 6.19
CA VAL A 5 0.42 0.23 5.94
C VAL A 5 1.94 0.21 5.95
N ASN A 6 2.48 -0.67 6.77
CA ASN A 6 3.93 -0.80 6.91
C ASN A 6 4.40 -2.13 6.34
N ASN A 7 5.72 -2.24 6.19
CA ASN A 7 6.36 -3.49 5.80
C ASN A 7 5.90 -4.00 4.45
N ILE A 8 5.76 -3.10 3.50
CA ILE A 8 5.44 -3.47 2.14
C ILE A 8 6.76 -3.66 1.40
N VAL A 9 7.02 -4.87 0.96
CA VAL A 9 8.30 -5.22 0.36
C VAL A 9 8.18 -5.26 -1.15
N LEU A 10 9.10 -4.58 -1.81
CA LEU A 10 9.20 -4.61 -3.27
C LEU A 10 10.60 -5.04 -3.67
N SER A 11 10.69 -5.69 -4.82
CA SER A 11 11.97 -5.97 -5.43
C SER A 11 12.44 -4.75 -6.20
N LEU A 12 13.74 -4.72 -6.51
CA LEU A 12 14.26 -3.63 -7.32
C LEU A 12 13.63 -3.57 -8.70
N ASP A 13 13.19 -4.72 -9.19
CA ASP A 13 12.57 -4.79 -10.51
C ASP A 13 11.12 -4.38 -10.50
N ASP A 14 10.53 -4.26 -9.33
CA ASP A 14 9.12 -3.91 -9.24
C ASP A 14 8.93 -2.42 -9.41
N ASP A 15 7.84 -2.08 -10.05
CA ASP A 15 7.47 -0.69 -10.26
C ASP A 15 6.78 -0.14 -9.03
N ILE A 16 6.82 1.19 -8.91
CA ILE A 16 6.13 1.84 -7.81
C ILE A 16 4.63 1.59 -7.90
N SER A 17 4.11 1.39 -9.08
CA SER A 17 2.68 1.12 -9.24
C SER A 17 2.29 -0.22 -8.63
N ILE A 18 3.23 -1.15 -8.53
CA ILE A 18 2.95 -2.42 -7.89
C ILE A 18 2.72 -2.23 -6.39
N LEU A 19 3.35 -1.22 -5.83
CA LEU A 19 3.17 -0.90 -4.42
C LEU A 19 1.70 -0.69 -4.09
N LYS A 20 1.02 0.07 -4.92
CA LYS A 20 -0.39 0.32 -4.72
C LYS A 20 -1.20 -0.95 -4.81
N LYS A 21 -0.86 -1.81 -5.76
CA LYS A 21 -1.55 -3.08 -5.89
C LYS A 21 -1.35 -3.96 -4.67
N LYS A 22 -0.13 -3.99 -4.15
CA LYS A 22 0.12 -4.78 -2.96
C LYS A 22 -0.68 -4.27 -1.77
N VAL A 23 -0.77 -2.96 -1.65
CA VAL A 23 -1.55 -2.37 -0.57
C VAL A 23 -3.02 -2.75 -0.69
N SER A 24 -3.55 -2.67 -1.90
CA SER A 24 -4.96 -3.00 -2.09
C SER A 24 -5.23 -4.45 -1.72
N LYS A 25 -4.34 -5.35 -2.08
CA LYS A 25 -4.51 -6.74 -1.72
C LYS A 25 -4.38 -6.96 -0.22
N LYS A 26 -3.44 -6.27 0.39
CA LYS A 26 -3.22 -6.43 1.81
C LYS A 26 -4.42 -5.96 2.61
N LEU A 27 -5.06 -4.91 2.15
CA LEU A 27 -6.22 -4.36 2.82
C LEU A 27 -7.53 -4.95 2.31
N LYS A 28 -7.46 -5.75 1.25
CA LYS A 28 -8.63 -6.37 0.65
C LYS A 28 -9.63 -5.33 0.15
N ILE A 29 -9.10 -4.29 -0.46
CA ILE A 29 -9.93 -3.25 -1.06
C ILE A 29 -9.51 -3.07 -2.51
N SER A 30 -10.35 -2.38 -3.27
CA SER A 30 -10.03 -2.10 -4.66
C SER A 30 -9.05 -0.95 -4.76
N ILE A 31 -8.24 -0.97 -5.81
CA ILE A 31 -7.32 0.13 -6.05
C ILE A 31 -8.08 1.43 -6.20
N ASP A 32 -9.25 1.37 -6.82
CA ASP A 32 -10.07 2.55 -7.01
C ASP A 32 -10.52 3.18 -5.71
N GLU A 33 -10.54 2.41 -4.65
CA GLU A 33 -10.94 2.92 -3.35
C GLU A 33 -9.81 3.59 -2.59
N ILE A 34 -8.60 3.51 -3.12
CA ILE A 34 -7.46 4.12 -2.49
C ILE A 34 -7.37 5.58 -2.93
N LYS A 35 -7.38 6.48 -1.95
CA LYS A 35 -7.24 7.90 -2.23
C LYS A 35 -6.08 8.48 -1.44
N ASN A 36 -5.52 9.56 -1.95
CA ASN A 36 -4.42 10.27 -1.29
C ASN A 36 -3.29 9.34 -0.89
N PHE A 37 -2.98 8.43 -1.79
CA PHE A 37 -1.91 7.46 -1.57
C PHE A 37 -0.57 8.15 -1.57
N LYS A 38 0.21 7.93 -0.52
CA LYS A 38 1.55 8.50 -0.49
C LYS A 38 2.49 7.60 0.30
N ILE A 39 3.75 7.68 -0.06
CA ILE A 39 4.80 6.93 0.61
C ILE A 39 5.35 7.80 1.72
N ILE A 40 5.30 7.32 2.95
CA ILE A 40 5.82 8.07 4.08
C ILE A 40 7.21 7.62 4.47
N LYS A 41 7.59 6.40 4.11
CA LYS A 41 8.90 5.92 4.46
C LYS A 41 9.38 4.91 3.44
N GLU A 42 10.67 4.94 3.18
CA GLU A 42 11.27 3.99 2.27
C GLU A 42 12.59 3.53 2.87
N SER A 43 12.79 2.22 2.93
CA SER A 43 14.01 1.65 3.48
C SER A 43 14.57 0.63 2.52
N LEU A 44 15.89 0.61 2.44
CA LEU A 44 16.57 -0.37 1.60
C LEU A 44 17.11 -1.48 2.49
N ASP A 45 16.74 -2.70 2.15
CA ASP A 45 17.24 -3.87 2.86
C ASP A 45 18.12 -4.66 1.91
N ALA A 46 19.40 -4.64 2.16
CA ALA A 46 20.38 -5.29 1.28
C ALA A 46 21.23 -6.28 2.06
N ARG A 47 20.60 -7.12 2.82
CA ARG A 47 21.31 -8.12 3.59
C ARG A 47 22.04 -9.09 2.69
N ASN A 48 21.40 -9.47 1.61
CA ASN A 48 22.00 -10.33 0.60
C ASN A 48 22.22 -9.53 -0.65
N LYS A 49 23.40 -9.67 -1.22
CA LYS A 49 23.69 -8.97 -2.46
C LYS A 49 22.76 -9.40 -3.58
N ASP A 50 22.29 -10.63 -3.50
CA ASP A 50 21.43 -11.17 -4.55
C ASP A 50 19.97 -10.84 -4.35
N ASN A 51 19.60 -10.40 -3.14
CA ASN A 51 18.20 -10.14 -2.82
C ASN A 51 18.06 -8.80 -2.15
N ILE A 52 18.18 -7.77 -2.95
CA ILE A 52 17.96 -6.42 -2.44
C ILE A 52 16.47 -6.12 -2.49
N ARG A 53 15.94 -5.68 -1.38
CA ARG A 53 14.52 -5.40 -1.26
C ARG A 53 14.30 -4.01 -0.71
N LEU A 54 13.21 -3.43 -1.13
CA LEU A 54 12.79 -2.11 -0.64
C LEU A 54 11.58 -2.30 0.24
N THR A 55 11.62 -1.70 1.41
CA THR A 55 10.51 -1.75 2.34
C THR A 55 9.88 -0.38 2.42
N TYR A 56 8.58 -0.33 2.23
CA TYR A 56 7.84 0.92 2.20
C TYR A 56 6.81 0.98 3.30
N ALA A 57 6.58 2.19 3.77
CA ALA A 57 5.43 2.49 4.60
C ALA A 57 4.63 3.55 3.86
N VAL A 58 3.34 3.31 3.72
CA VAL A 58 2.49 4.20 2.95
C VAL A 58 1.28 4.61 3.76
N GLU A 59 0.66 5.68 3.31
CA GLU A 59 -0.55 6.19 3.92
C GLU A 59 -1.56 6.48 2.83
N LEU A 60 -2.79 6.13 3.09
CA LEU A 60 -3.84 6.32 2.11
C LEU A 60 -5.16 6.53 2.81
N GLU A 61 -6.14 6.95 2.04
CA GLU A 61 -7.50 7.07 2.53
C GLU A 61 -8.39 6.09 1.81
N HIS A 62 -9.27 5.47 2.56
CA HIS A 62 -10.24 4.54 1.99
C HIS A 62 -11.51 5.30 1.67
N LYS A 63 -11.88 5.25 0.42
CA LYS A 63 -12.99 6.05 -0.08
C LYS A 63 -14.35 5.57 0.40
N ASN A 64 -14.47 4.32 0.69
CA ASN A 64 -15.74 3.64 0.72
C ASN A 64 -16.38 3.50 2.09
N GLU A 65 -15.79 4.09 3.10
CA GLU A 65 -16.26 3.81 4.44
C GLU A 65 -17.68 4.27 4.69
N GLU A 66 -18.05 5.39 4.14
CA GLU A 66 -19.39 5.90 4.37
C GLU A 66 -20.43 5.14 3.60
N LYS A 67 -20.06 4.69 2.45
CA LYS A 67 -21.00 3.94 1.64
C LYS A 67 -21.41 2.65 2.28
N ASP A 68 -20.52 2.08 3.03
CA ASP A 68 -20.85 0.83 3.68
C ASP A 68 -22.07 0.96 4.56
N ARG A 69 -22.13 2.04 5.30
CA ARG A 69 -23.25 2.25 6.17
C ARG A 69 -24.53 2.44 5.41
N LYS A 70 -24.44 3.13 4.30
CA LYS A 70 -25.63 3.35 3.51
C LYS A 70 -26.09 2.10 2.83
N SER A 71 -25.15 1.31 2.36
CA SER A 71 -25.54 0.12 1.66
C SER A 71 -26.22 -0.89 2.57
N VAL A 72 -26.02 -0.75 3.83
CA VAL A 72 -26.65 -1.64 4.77
C VAL A 72 -28.15 -1.42 4.84
N VAL A 73 -28.54 -0.26 4.54
CA VAL A 73 -29.95 0.06 4.56
C VAL A 73 -30.74 -0.66 3.47
#